data_b755a77381f0b2d1a63d2fdefed89d89
#
_entry.id   b755a77381f0b2d1a63d2fdefed89d89
#
_cell.length_a   1.000
_cell.length_b   1.000
_cell.length_c   1.000
_cell.angle_alpha   90.00
_cell.angle_beta   90.00
_cell.angle_gamma   90.00
#
_symmetry.space_group_name_H-M   'P 1'
#
loop_
_entity.id
_entity.type
_entity.pdbx_description
1 polymer ?
#
loop_
_entity_poly.entity_id
_entity_poly.type
_entity_poly.pdbx_seq_one_letter_code
_entity_poly.pdbx_strand_id
1 'polypeptide(L)'
;ALPISAVVYPIEAHWIWGGGWLSQLGFHDFAGSCAIHMVGGVTAFIGAAMEGARIGKFSRDKNGKVTKVHAFPGHNLVIGALGCFILWFGWYGFNGAAATTGPQLASIFMTTTIAPATATVVCMIFTWLRYGKPDVSMCLNASLAGLVAITAPCDVTDGLGALIIGAVAGVLVVFGVWFCDNVVHVDDPVGAVAVHCLNGIWGTIAVGLFATTNADRKSTRLNSSHHDISYAVFCLK
;
A
#
# COMPACT_ATOMS: atom_id res chain seq x y z
N ALA A 1 -14.04 11.10 -9.78
CA ALA A 1 -14.43 9.76 -9.36
C ALA A 1 -15.06 8.94 -10.50
N LEU A 2 -16.16 9.42 -11.16
CA LEU A 2 -16.89 8.64 -12.17
C LEU A 2 -16.03 8.06 -13.30
N PRO A 3 -15.10 8.80 -13.96
CA PRO A 3 -14.27 8.20 -15.01
C PRO A 3 -13.40 7.05 -14.51
N ILE A 4 -12.91 7.15 -13.27
CA ILE A 4 -12.09 6.09 -12.68
C ILE A 4 -12.94 4.85 -12.41
N SER A 5 -14.09 5.02 -11.75
CA SER A 5 -14.95 3.89 -11.37
C SER A 5 -15.65 3.24 -12.57
N ALA A 6 -15.98 4.03 -13.62
CA ALA A 6 -16.74 3.53 -14.75
C ALA A 6 -15.86 3.04 -15.92
N VAL A 7 -14.62 3.48 -16.03
CA VAL A 7 -13.76 3.18 -17.18
C VAL A 7 -12.44 2.55 -16.73
N VAL A 8 -11.64 3.26 -15.94
CA VAL A 8 -10.26 2.81 -15.62
C VAL A 8 -10.31 1.50 -14.83
N TYR A 9 -11.02 1.51 -13.70
CA TYR A 9 -11.07 0.35 -12.80
C TYR A 9 -11.67 -0.91 -13.47
N PRO A 10 -12.81 -0.88 -14.19
CA PRO A 10 -13.32 -2.09 -14.84
C PRO A 10 -12.37 -2.68 -15.88
N ILE A 11 -11.63 -1.84 -16.60
CA ILE A 11 -10.68 -2.30 -17.63
C ILE A 11 -9.49 -2.98 -16.97
N GLU A 12 -8.85 -2.35 -15.98
CA GLU A 12 -7.64 -2.89 -15.37
C GLU A 12 -7.95 -4.08 -14.41
N ALA A 13 -9.09 -4.04 -13.71
CA ALA A 13 -9.56 -5.16 -12.92
C ALA A 13 -9.87 -6.40 -13.78
N HIS A 14 -10.38 -6.21 -15.00
CA HIS A 14 -10.55 -7.29 -15.97
C HIS A 14 -9.21 -7.92 -16.34
N TRP A 15 -8.16 -7.14 -16.53
CA TRP A 15 -6.82 -7.67 -16.82
C TRP A 15 -6.32 -8.63 -15.74
N ILE A 16 -6.65 -8.37 -14.48
CA ILE A 16 -6.14 -9.10 -13.31
C ILE A 16 -7.10 -10.21 -12.89
N TRP A 17 -8.41 -9.92 -12.77
CA TRP A 17 -9.41 -10.84 -12.22
C TRP A 17 -10.44 -11.35 -13.23
N GLY A 18 -10.63 -10.65 -14.34
CA GLY A 18 -11.61 -10.98 -15.37
C GLY A 18 -11.14 -11.95 -16.46
N GLY A 19 -10.01 -12.64 -16.27
CA GLY A 19 -9.43 -13.52 -17.29
C GLY A 19 -8.70 -12.78 -18.41
N GLY A 20 -8.35 -11.49 -18.19
CA GLY A 20 -7.56 -10.69 -19.11
C GLY A 20 -6.09 -11.12 -19.18
N TRP A 21 -5.28 -10.34 -19.88
CA TRP A 21 -3.91 -10.71 -20.24
C TRP A 21 -2.97 -10.93 -19.05
N LEU A 22 -3.10 -10.15 -17.95
CA LEU A 22 -2.31 -10.35 -16.74
C LEU A 22 -2.68 -11.68 -16.05
N SER A 23 -4.00 -11.96 -15.96
CA SER A 23 -4.47 -13.24 -15.41
C SER A 23 -3.93 -14.43 -16.21
N GLN A 24 -3.90 -14.33 -17.55
CA GLN A 24 -3.37 -15.38 -18.41
C GLN A 24 -1.86 -15.58 -18.27
N LEU A 25 -1.12 -14.55 -17.84
CA LEU A 25 0.30 -14.61 -17.51
C LEU A 25 0.58 -15.15 -16.10
N GLY A 26 -0.45 -15.43 -15.30
CA GLY A 26 -0.30 -15.90 -13.92
C GLY A 26 -0.07 -14.80 -12.90
N PHE A 27 -0.39 -13.54 -13.22
CA PHE A 27 -0.30 -12.44 -12.27
C PHE A 27 -1.26 -12.66 -11.10
N HIS A 28 -0.76 -12.55 -9.87
CA HIS A 28 -1.52 -12.74 -8.66
C HIS A 28 -1.66 -11.43 -7.88
N ASP A 29 -2.90 -11.03 -7.65
CA ASP A 29 -3.29 -9.96 -6.74
C ASP A 29 -4.59 -10.39 -6.06
N PHE A 30 -4.49 -10.91 -4.82
CA PHE A 30 -5.65 -11.53 -4.18
C PHE A 30 -6.80 -10.56 -3.94
N ALA A 31 -6.51 -9.41 -3.37
CA ALA A 31 -7.54 -8.46 -2.97
C ALA A 31 -7.30 -7.01 -3.45
N GLY A 32 -6.24 -6.71 -4.21
CA GLY A 32 -6.10 -5.45 -4.91
C GLY A 32 -5.00 -4.50 -4.45
N SER A 33 -3.81 -4.97 -4.05
CA SER A 33 -2.68 -4.05 -3.86
C SER A 33 -2.37 -3.29 -5.15
N CYS A 34 -2.41 -3.97 -6.31
CA CYS A 34 -2.25 -3.38 -7.63
C CYS A 34 -3.58 -2.79 -8.13
N ALA A 35 -4.58 -3.65 -8.31
CA ALA A 35 -5.84 -3.32 -8.96
C ALA A 35 -6.62 -2.19 -8.28
N ILE A 36 -6.51 -2.05 -6.98
CA ILE A 36 -7.28 -1.04 -6.25
C ILE A 36 -6.35 0.04 -5.71
N HIS A 37 -5.33 -0.36 -4.94
CA HIS A 37 -4.54 0.60 -4.17
C HIS A 37 -3.51 1.33 -5.03
N MET A 38 -2.75 0.64 -5.86
CA MET A 38 -1.77 1.29 -6.73
C MET A 38 -2.47 2.22 -7.73
N VAL A 39 -3.53 1.77 -8.38
CA VAL A 39 -4.32 2.57 -9.33
C VAL A 39 -4.97 3.76 -8.62
N GLY A 40 -5.56 3.55 -7.44
CA GLY A 40 -6.12 4.62 -6.63
C GLY A 40 -5.08 5.65 -6.19
N GLY A 41 -3.89 5.19 -5.79
CA GLY A 41 -2.79 6.06 -5.36
C GLY A 41 -2.18 6.85 -6.51
N VAL A 42 -2.03 6.27 -7.70
CA VAL A 42 -1.62 6.99 -8.93
C VAL A 42 -2.65 8.05 -9.29
N THR A 43 -3.94 7.71 -9.21
CA THR A 43 -5.03 8.65 -9.46
C THR A 43 -5.01 9.81 -8.45
N ALA A 44 -4.77 9.52 -7.18
CA ALA A 44 -4.64 10.53 -6.12
C ALA A 44 -3.46 11.47 -6.39
N PHE A 45 -2.31 10.93 -6.84
CA PHE A 45 -1.14 11.72 -7.22
C PHE A 45 -1.44 12.69 -8.37
N ILE A 46 -2.07 12.18 -9.44
CA ILE A 46 -2.45 13.01 -10.60
C ILE A 46 -3.46 14.08 -10.16
N GLY A 47 -4.48 13.70 -9.38
CA GLY A 47 -5.48 14.63 -8.87
C GLY A 47 -4.87 15.75 -8.03
N ALA A 48 -3.99 15.41 -7.08
CA ALA A 48 -3.29 16.37 -6.23
C ALA A 48 -2.37 17.31 -7.06
N ALA A 49 -1.70 16.78 -8.09
CA ALA A 49 -0.88 17.58 -8.98
C ALA A 49 -1.70 18.55 -9.83
N MET A 50 -2.91 18.14 -10.26
CA MET A 50 -3.81 18.97 -11.06
C MET A 50 -4.50 20.07 -10.25
N GLU A 51 -4.94 19.77 -9.03
CA GLU A 51 -5.57 20.74 -8.12
C GLU A 51 -4.55 21.76 -7.57
N GLY A 52 -3.29 21.35 -7.46
CA GLY A 52 -2.22 22.14 -6.88
C GLY A 52 -2.20 22.07 -5.35
N ALA A 53 -1.18 22.71 -4.77
CA ALA A 53 -0.95 22.68 -3.34
C ALA A 53 -1.91 23.59 -2.57
N ARG A 54 -2.29 23.17 -1.36
CA ARG A 54 -3.02 24.01 -0.40
C ARG A 54 -2.29 25.33 -0.16
N ILE A 55 -3.04 26.40 0.04
CA ILE A 55 -2.49 27.73 0.30
C ILE A 55 -1.54 27.67 1.50
N GLY A 56 -0.28 28.09 1.28
CA GLY A 56 0.74 28.07 2.33
C GLY A 56 1.49 26.76 2.52
N LYS A 57 1.19 25.70 1.77
CA LYS A 57 1.95 24.42 1.86
C LYS A 57 3.42 24.57 1.47
N PHE A 58 3.69 25.30 0.39
CA PHE A 58 5.04 25.54 -0.12
C PHE A 58 5.34 27.04 -0.17
N SER A 59 6.44 27.47 0.49
CA SER A 59 7.01 28.78 0.24
C SER A 59 7.92 28.70 -0.98
N ARG A 60 7.82 29.69 -1.88
CA ARG A 60 8.63 29.76 -3.10
C ARG A 60 9.44 31.04 -3.15
N ASP A 61 10.62 31.02 -3.74
CA ASP A 61 11.41 32.19 -4.04
C ASP A 61 10.88 32.94 -5.30
N LYS A 62 11.55 34.04 -5.66
CA LYS A 62 11.20 34.85 -6.83
C LYS A 62 11.31 34.08 -8.16
N ASN A 63 12.04 32.95 -8.17
CA ASN A 63 12.26 32.10 -9.33
C ASN A 63 11.27 30.91 -9.35
N GLY A 64 10.32 30.83 -8.41
CA GLY A 64 9.36 29.75 -8.31
C GLY A 64 9.87 28.48 -7.62
N LYS A 65 11.15 28.44 -7.18
CA LYS A 65 11.73 27.29 -6.49
C LYS A 65 11.17 27.17 -5.08
N VAL A 66 10.78 25.97 -4.68
CA VAL A 66 10.33 25.71 -3.30
C VAL A 66 11.52 25.87 -2.34
N THR A 67 11.34 26.73 -1.35
CA THR A 67 12.34 27.02 -0.30
C THR A 67 12.00 26.43 1.04
N LYS A 68 10.69 26.19 1.30
CA LYS A 68 10.22 25.61 2.55
C LYS A 68 8.92 24.85 2.35
N VAL A 69 8.80 23.72 3.01
CA VAL A 69 7.59 22.91 3.11
C VAL A 69 6.99 23.13 4.50
N HIS A 70 5.69 23.42 4.57
CA HIS A 70 4.98 23.64 5.83
C HIS A 70 4.12 22.43 6.17
N ALA A 71 4.18 22.00 7.44
CA ALA A 71 3.33 20.95 7.94
C ALA A 71 1.89 21.48 8.15
N PHE A 72 0.90 20.66 7.79
CA PHE A 72 -0.50 20.89 8.05
C PHE A 72 -1.01 19.78 8.99
N PRO A 73 -0.95 19.99 10.30
CA PRO A 73 -1.43 19.00 11.25
C PRO A 73 -2.94 18.78 11.11
N GLY A 74 -3.38 17.55 11.29
CA GLY A 74 -4.80 17.21 11.33
C GLY A 74 -5.52 17.93 12.50
N HIS A 75 -6.78 18.28 12.29
CA HIS A 75 -7.58 18.98 13.31
C HIS A 75 -7.97 18.09 14.50
N ASN A 76 -8.03 16.76 14.32
CA ASN A 76 -8.39 15.83 15.39
C ASN A 76 -7.80 14.44 15.16
N LEU A 77 -6.69 14.13 15.84
CA LEU A 77 -6.02 12.84 15.74
C LEU A 77 -6.84 11.69 16.32
N VAL A 78 -7.71 11.95 17.31
CA VAL A 78 -8.56 10.90 17.91
C VAL A 78 -9.59 10.41 16.90
N ILE A 79 -10.24 11.32 16.17
CA ILE A 79 -11.15 10.95 15.08
C ILE A 79 -10.39 10.25 13.95
N GLY A 80 -9.17 10.70 13.64
CA GLY A 80 -8.30 10.02 12.67
C GLY A 80 -7.96 8.59 13.09
N ALA A 81 -7.64 8.37 14.35
CA ALA A 81 -7.40 7.04 14.90
C ALA A 81 -8.65 6.14 14.84
N LEU A 82 -9.82 6.68 15.22
CA LEU A 82 -11.09 5.96 15.08
C LEU A 82 -11.34 5.54 13.63
N GLY A 83 -11.13 6.44 12.67
CA GLY A 83 -11.26 6.13 11.24
C GLY A 83 -10.31 5.02 10.80
N CYS A 84 -9.06 5.05 11.27
CA CYS A 84 -8.08 4.00 11.00
C CYS A 84 -8.52 2.63 11.55
N PHE A 85 -9.05 2.56 12.79
CA PHE A 85 -9.58 1.32 13.36
C PHE A 85 -10.79 0.79 12.60
N ILE A 86 -11.70 1.66 12.16
CA ILE A 86 -12.85 1.26 11.34
C ILE A 86 -12.38 0.67 10.00
N LEU A 87 -11.38 1.30 9.36
CA LEU A 87 -10.79 0.80 8.12
C LEU A 87 -10.09 -0.54 8.34
N TRP A 88 -9.32 -0.70 9.42
CA TRP A 88 -8.66 -1.96 9.73
C TRP A 88 -9.68 -3.09 9.97
N PHE A 89 -10.71 -2.82 10.75
CA PHE A 89 -11.79 -3.78 10.96
C PHE A 89 -12.45 -4.18 9.64
N GLY A 90 -12.78 -3.20 8.78
CA GLY A 90 -13.35 -3.46 7.46
C GLY A 90 -12.41 -4.25 6.54
N TRP A 91 -11.10 -4.16 6.76
CA TRP A 91 -10.10 -4.84 5.94
C TRP A 91 -10.11 -6.37 6.10
N TYR A 92 -10.54 -6.88 7.23
CA TYR A 92 -10.79 -8.32 7.37
C TYR A 92 -11.88 -8.81 6.39
N GLY A 93 -12.94 -8.03 6.23
CA GLY A 93 -13.93 -8.29 5.20
C GLY A 93 -13.38 -8.09 3.79
N PHE A 94 -12.59 -7.04 3.58
CA PHE A 94 -11.99 -6.72 2.30
C PHE A 94 -11.06 -7.84 1.79
N ASN A 95 -10.08 -8.24 2.59
CA ASN A 95 -9.15 -9.33 2.23
C ASN A 95 -9.80 -10.71 2.31
N GLY A 96 -10.74 -10.92 3.25
CA GLY A 96 -11.38 -12.20 3.46
C GLY A 96 -12.51 -12.54 2.50
N ALA A 97 -13.06 -11.56 1.77
CA ALA A 97 -14.25 -11.75 0.94
C ALA A 97 -14.10 -12.80 -0.16
N ALA A 98 -12.88 -12.97 -0.69
CA ALA A 98 -12.59 -13.95 -1.74
C ALA A 98 -12.11 -15.31 -1.19
N ALA A 99 -12.05 -15.52 0.13
CA ALA A 99 -11.68 -16.79 0.72
C ALA A 99 -12.72 -17.85 0.43
N THR A 100 -12.26 -19.04 0.03
CA THR A 100 -13.13 -20.16 -0.35
C THR A 100 -13.24 -21.24 0.73
N THR A 101 -12.34 -21.22 1.71
CA THR A 101 -12.31 -22.20 2.83
C THR A 101 -12.03 -21.51 4.16
N GLY A 102 -12.46 -22.14 5.26
CA GLY A 102 -12.21 -21.64 6.61
C GLY A 102 -10.72 -21.52 6.96
N PRO A 103 -9.87 -22.50 6.67
CA PRO A 103 -8.42 -22.39 6.88
C PRO A 103 -7.76 -21.25 6.09
N GLN A 104 -8.18 -21.04 4.83
CA GLN A 104 -7.69 -19.91 4.02
C GLN A 104 -8.09 -18.58 4.67
N LEU A 105 -9.35 -18.44 5.06
CA LEU A 105 -9.84 -17.23 5.75
C LEU A 105 -9.06 -16.94 7.03
N ALA A 106 -8.79 -17.96 7.84
CA ALA A 106 -8.00 -17.81 9.06
C ALA A 106 -6.56 -17.34 8.78
N SER A 107 -5.92 -17.90 7.74
CA SER A 107 -4.59 -17.46 7.29
C SER A 107 -4.60 -16.01 6.82
N ILE A 108 -5.58 -15.60 6.02
CA ILE A 108 -5.75 -14.23 5.54
C ILE A 108 -5.94 -13.26 6.72
N PHE A 109 -6.74 -13.63 7.73
CA PHE A 109 -6.93 -12.79 8.92
C PHE A 109 -5.63 -12.64 9.72
N MET A 110 -4.85 -13.71 9.85
CA MET A 110 -3.56 -13.68 10.52
C MET A 110 -2.60 -12.74 9.80
N THR A 111 -2.41 -12.87 8.51
CA THR A 111 -1.50 -12.01 7.72
C THR A 111 -1.96 -10.55 7.69
N THR A 112 -3.28 -10.32 7.57
CA THR A 112 -3.93 -9.00 7.62
C THR A 112 -3.80 -8.34 9.01
N THR A 113 -3.57 -9.11 10.07
CA THR A 113 -3.28 -8.58 11.40
C THR A 113 -1.78 -8.28 11.59
N ILE A 114 -0.91 -9.21 11.20
CA ILE A 114 0.54 -9.10 11.43
C ILE A 114 1.15 -7.93 10.66
N ALA A 115 0.86 -7.79 9.37
CA ALA A 115 1.51 -6.79 8.54
C ALA A 115 1.24 -5.34 9.00
N PRO A 116 -0.01 -4.90 9.23
CA PRO A 116 -0.26 -3.53 9.70
C PRO A 116 0.23 -3.29 11.14
N ALA A 117 0.15 -4.30 12.03
CA ALA A 117 0.70 -4.18 13.38
C ALA A 117 2.22 -3.94 13.34
N THR A 118 2.93 -4.73 12.54
CA THR A 118 4.37 -4.59 12.35
C THR A 118 4.72 -3.25 11.71
N ALA A 119 3.99 -2.83 10.67
CA ALA A 119 4.20 -1.54 10.01
C ALA A 119 4.06 -0.37 11.00
N THR A 120 3.05 -0.42 11.87
CA THR A 120 2.82 0.60 12.91
C THR A 120 3.98 0.66 13.88
N VAL A 121 4.43 -0.48 14.41
CA VAL A 121 5.54 -0.55 15.39
C VAL A 121 6.85 -0.08 14.75
N VAL A 122 7.16 -0.54 13.55
CA VAL A 122 8.38 -0.13 12.83
C VAL A 122 8.35 1.36 12.51
N CYS A 123 7.24 1.90 12.06
CA CYS A 123 7.09 3.34 11.82
C CYS A 123 7.24 4.15 13.12
N MET A 124 6.66 3.67 14.22
CA MET A 124 6.79 4.31 15.53
C MET A 124 8.27 4.40 15.95
N ILE A 125 9.00 3.29 15.86
CA ILE A 125 10.43 3.23 16.18
C ILE A 125 11.23 4.12 15.22
N PHE A 126 10.98 4.02 13.93
CA PHE A 126 11.67 4.79 12.90
C PHE A 126 11.50 6.31 13.10
N THR A 127 10.25 6.76 13.31
CA THR A 127 9.96 8.19 13.54
C THR A 127 10.55 8.67 14.87
N TRP A 128 10.52 7.82 15.90
CA TRP A 128 11.16 8.14 17.20
C TRP A 128 12.66 8.34 17.05
N LEU A 129 13.36 7.42 16.41
CA LEU A 129 14.81 7.54 16.17
C LEU A 129 15.17 8.73 15.28
N ARG A 130 14.32 9.01 14.28
CA ARG A 130 14.60 10.05 13.28
C ARG A 130 14.25 11.46 13.73
N TYR A 131 13.18 11.61 14.53
CA TYR A 131 12.61 12.91 14.92
C TYR A 131 12.61 13.14 16.45
N GLY A 132 13.12 12.22 17.23
CA GLY A 132 13.19 12.30 18.70
C GLY A 132 11.88 12.00 19.43
N LYS A 133 10.78 11.81 18.70
CA LYS A 133 9.46 11.41 19.23
C LYS A 133 8.67 10.65 18.18
N PRO A 134 7.78 9.72 18.59
CA PRO A 134 6.88 9.04 17.67
C PRO A 134 5.91 10.03 17.02
N ASP A 135 5.60 9.81 15.74
CA ASP A 135 4.58 10.57 15.02
C ASP A 135 3.30 9.75 14.90
N VAL A 136 2.24 10.17 15.59
CA VAL A 136 0.97 9.44 15.63
C VAL A 136 0.32 9.39 14.25
N SER A 137 0.34 10.48 13.49
CA SER A 137 -0.25 10.50 12.14
C SER A 137 0.46 9.54 11.20
N MET A 138 1.80 9.49 11.28
CA MET A 138 2.59 8.51 10.52
C MET A 138 2.33 7.07 10.96
N CYS A 139 2.13 6.82 12.24
CA CYS A 139 1.76 5.49 12.74
C CYS A 139 0.39 5.03 12.22
N LEU A 140 -0.59 5.94 12.13
CA LEU A 140 -1.90 5.65 11.52
C LEU A 140 -1.76 5.35 10.02
N ASN A 141 -1.00 6.17 9.29
CA ASN A 141 -0.70 5.91 7.88
C ASN A 141 0.08 4.60 7.68
N ALA A 142 1.00 4.26 8.58
CA ALA A 142 1.75 3.01 8.50
C ALA A 142 0.87 1.78 8.72
N SER A 143 -0.10 1.86 9.61
CA SER A 143 -1.09 0.80 9.78
C SER A 143 -1.85 0.54 8.47
N LEU A 144 -2.33 1.60 7.82
CA LEU A 144 -2.99 1.48 6.51
C LEU A 144 -2.02 1.02 5.41
N ALA A 145 -0.78 1.49 5.41
CA ALA A 145 0.25 1.05 4.47
C ALA A 145 0.56 -0.44 4.58
N GLY A 146 0.61 -0.97 5.81
CA GLY A 146 0.76 -2.40 6.06
C GLY A 146 -0.43 -3.22 5.57
N LEU A 147 -1.66 -2.70 5.73
CA LEU A 147 -2.88 -3.29 5.18
C LEU A 147 -2.84 -3.32 3.65
N VAL A 148 -2.47 -2.22 3.01
CA VAL A 148 -2.32 -2.13 1.55
C VAL A 148 -1.27 -3.11 1.03
N ALA A 149 -0.10 -3.16 1.67
CA ALA A 149 1.01 -4.01 1.26
C ALA A 149 0.69 -5.51 1.36
N ILE A 150 -0.13 -5.91 2.35
CA ILE A 150 -0.50 -7.33 2.51
C ILE A 150 -1.66 -7.75 1.61
N THR A 151 -2.38 -6.81 1.00
CA THR A 151 -3.63 -7.07 0.29
C THR A 151 -3.46 -8.00 -0.93
N ALA A 152 -2.35 -7.90 -1.68
CA ALA A 152 -2.09 -8.83 -2.79
C ALA A 152 -1.61 -10.20 -2.31
N PRO A 153 -0.63 -10.32 -1.36
CA PRO A 153 -0.08 -11.60 -0.96
C PRO A 153 -0.79 -12.25 0.24
N CYS A 154 -1.91 -11.72 0.75
CA CYS A 154 -2.50 -12.14 2.03
C CYS A 154 -2.89 -13.62 2.10
N ASP A 155 -3.20 -14.25 0.98
CA ASP A 155 -3.60 -15.67 0.86
C ASP A 155 -2.42 -16.62 0.60
N VAL A 156 -1.30 -16.09 0.09
CA VAL A 156 -0.14 -16.89 -0.36
C VAL A 156 1.11 -16.71 0.50
N THR A 157 1.12 -15.78 1.47
CA THR A 157 2.25 -15.55 2.39
C THR A 157 1.99 -16.16 3.77
N ASP A 158 3.07 -16.42 4.50
CA ASP A 158 3.02 -16.87 5.90
C ASP A 158 3.19 -15.68 6.88
N GLY A 159 3.16 -15.98 8.19
CA GLY A 159 3.30 -14.97 9.24
C GLY A 159 4.65 -14.23 9.21
N LEU A 160 5.75 -14.91 8.82
CA LEU A 160 7.06 -14.27 8.71
C LEU A 160 7.13 -13.35 7.50
N GLY A 161 6.59 -13.78 6.36
CA GLY A 161 6.45 -12.93 5.17
C GLY A 161 5.60 -11.69 5.47
N ALA A 162 4.46 -11.86 6.13
CA ALA A 162 3.60 -10.74 6.53
C ALA A 162 4.32 -9.75 7.47
N LEU A 163 5.16 -10.23 8.40
CA LEU A 163 5.98 -9.40 9.27
C LEU A 163 6.97 -8.56 8.46
N ILE A 164 7.70 -9.17 7.53
CA ILE A 164 8.69 -8.47 6.71
C ILE A 164 8.00 -7.46 5.78
N ILE A 165 6.89 -7.86 5.15
CA ILE A 165 6.09 -6.98 4.29
C ILE A 165 5.64 -5.74 5.07
N GLY A 166 5.12 -5.93 6.28
CA GLY A 166 4.70 -4.84 7.15
C GLY A 166 5.87 -3.96 7.60
N ALA A 167 7.01 -4.55 7.95
CA ALA A 167 8.19 -3.79 8.37
C ALA A 167 8.68 -2.83 7.28
N VAL A 168 8.75 -3.29 6.03
CA VAL A 168 9.12 -2.46 4.89
C VAL A 168 8.06 -1.38 4.65
N ALA A 169 6.78 -1.72 4.71
CA ALA A 169 5.69 -0.76 4.52
C ALA A 169 5.73 0.40 5.53
N GLY A 170 6.07 0.09 6.81
CA GLY A 170 6.18 1.09 7.86
C GLY A 170 7.27 2.13 7.64
N VAL A 171 8.38 1.76 6.98
CA VAL A 171 9.44 2.71 6.58
C VAL A 171 9.08 3.41 5.27
N LEU A 172 8.56 2.65 4.31
CA LEU A 172 8.26 3.13 2.97
C LEU A 172 7.21 4.25 2.97
N VAL A 173 6.20 4.18 3.84
CA VAL A 173 5.19 5.24 3.95
C VAL A 173 5.78 6.57 4.41
N VAL A 174 6.72 6.56 5.37
CA VAL A 174 7.40 7.78 5.85
C VAL A 174 8.25 8.39 4.73
N PHE A 175 8.98 7.54 4.01
CA PHE A 175 9.76 7.97 2.84
C PHE A 175 8.84 8.54 1.75
N GLY A 176 7.72 7.90 1.47
CA GLY A 176 6.78 8.35 0.42
C GLY A 176 6.17 9.71 0.71
N VAL A 177 5.73 9.96 1.95
CA VAL A 177 5.24 11.28 2.35
C VAL A 177 6.35 12.33 2.22
N TRP A 178 7.56 12.03 2.71
CA TRP A 178 8.71 12.92 2.55
C TRP A 178 9.03 13.20 1.08
N PHE A 179 8.99 12.19 0.22
CA PHE A 179 9.27 12.30 -1.21
C PHE A 179 8.26 13.19 -1.93
N CYS A 180 6.96 13.00 -1.68
CA CYS A 180 5.91 13.85 -2.24
C CYS A 180 6.10 15.30 -1.84
N ASP A 181 6.39 15.57 -0.56
CA ASP A 181 6.53 16.91 -0.03
C ASP A 181 7.82 17.60 -0.46
N ASN A 182 8.96 16.90 -0.43
CA ASN A 182 10.28 17.55 -0.53
C ASN A 182 10.98 17.35 -1.87
N VAL A 183 10.57 16.37 -2.67
CA VAL A 183 11.20 16.10 -3.97
C VAL A 183 10.27 16.46 -5.11
N VAL A 184 9.05 15.92 -5.10
CA VAL A 184 8.08 16.13 -6.19
C VAL A 184 7.27 17.41 -6.01
N HIS A 185 7.17 17.89 -4.76
CA HIS A 185 6.38 19.06 -4.37
C HIS A 185 4.89 18.97 -4.79
N VAL A 186 4.33 17.79 -4.65
CA VAL A 186 2.91 17.53 -4.78
C VAL A 186 2.31 17.43 -3.37
N ASP A 187 1.29 18.22 -3.10
CA ASP A 187 0.63 18.23 -1.80
C ASP A 187 -0.34 17.06 -1.70
N ASP A 188 0.08 16.02 -1.00
CA ASP A 188 -0.75 14.86 -0.66
C ASP A 188 -1.31 15.04 0.77
N PRO A 189 -2.54 15.55 0.93
CA PRO A 189 -3.03 16.05 2.23
C PRO A 189 -3.08 15.00 3.34
N VAL A 190 -3.27 13.74 2.97
CA VAL A 190 -3.46 12.64 3.93
C VAL A 190 -2.44 11.51 3.77
N GLY A 191 -1.47 11.66 2.88
CA GLY A 191 -0.50 10.61 2.59
C GLY A 191 -1.06 9.48 1.72
N ALA A 192 -2.12 9.74 0.95
CA ALA A 192 -2.78 8.73 0.13
C ALA A 192 -1.84 8.13 -0.92
N VAL A 193 -0.98 8.94 -1.52
CA VAL A 193 0.02 8.47 -2.50
C VAL A 193 1.02 7.53 -1.85
N ALA A 194 1.55 7.91 -0.68
CA ALA A 194 2.50 7.09 0.04
C ALA A 194 1.88 5.77 0.54
N VAL A 195 0.65 5.83 1.06
CA VAL A 195 -0.07 4.66 1.58
C VAL A 195 -0.49 3.73 0.43
N HIS A 196 -1.16 4.25 -0.60
CA HIS A 196 -1.82 3.41 -1.60
C HIS A 196 -0.96 3.15 -2.83
N CYS A 197 -0.25 4.16 -3.38
CA CYS A 197 0.60 3.96 -4.55
C CYS A 197 1.85 3.17 -4.19
N LEU A 198 2.71 3.71 -3.31
CA LEU A 198 3.99 3.08 -3.00
C LEU A 198 3.83 1.72 -2.31
N ASN A 199 2.92 1.61 -1.35
CA ASN A 199 2.71 0.33 -0.68
C ASN A 199 1.85 -0.64 -1.48
N GLY A 200 1.06 -0.17 -2.44
CA GLY A 200 0.43 -1.01 -3.45
C GLY A 200 1.46 -1.64 -4.39
N ILE A 201 2.43 -0.86 -4.87
CA ILE A 201 3.57 -1.36 -5.65
C ILE A 201 4.37 -2.38 -4.82
N TRP A 202 4.69 -2.04 -3.56
CA TRP A 202 5.41 -2.93 -2.66
C TRP A 202 4.66 -4.25 -2.44
N GLY A 203 3.36 -4.21 -2.15
CA GLY A 203 2.54 -5.41 -1.95
C GLY A 203 2.48 -6.31 -3.20
N THR A 204 2.42 -5.69 -4.38
CA THR A 204 2.48 -6.42 -5.65
C THR A 204 3.82 -7.14 -5.85
N ILE A 205 4.94 -6.46 -5.57
CA ILE A 205 6.29 -7.04 -5.62
C ILE A 205 6.44 -8.14 -4.57
N ALA A 206 5.86 -7.94 -3.39
CA ALA A 206 5.93 -8.87 -2.27
C ALA A 206 5.29 -10.24 -2.57
N VAL A 207 4.31 -10.32 -3.47
CA VAL A 207 3.78 -11.60 -3.96
C VAL A 207 4.91 -12.47 -4.50
N GLY A 208 5.71 -11.93 -5.41
CA GLY A 208 6.81 -12.68 -6.01
C GLY A 208 7.95 -13.04 -5.04
N LEU A 209 8.10 -12.28 -3.94
CA LEU A 209 9.18 -12.49 -2.97
C LEU A 209 8.78 -13.45 -1.83
N PHE A 210 7.51 -13.44 -1.41
CA PHE A 210 7.06 -14.09 -0.18
C PHE A 210 5.92 -15.10 -0.38
N ALA A 211 5.50 -15.37 -1.63
CA ALA A 211 4.51 -16.41 -1.86
C ALA A 211 5.01 -17.77 -1.40
N THR A 212 4.28 -18.38 -0.47
CA THR A 212 4.51 -19.75 0.00
C THR A 212 3.27 -20.57 -0.37
N THR A 213 3.31 -21.27 -1.48
CA THR A 213 2.19 -22.14 -1.85
C THR A 213 2.11 -23.33 -0.91
N ASN A 214 1.04 -23.40 -0.12
CA ASN A 214 0.76 -24.55 0.75
C ASN A 214 0.43 -25.83 -0.03
N ALA A 215 0.26 -25.77 -1.34
CA ALA A 215 -0.12 -26.92 -2.16
C ALA A 215 1.07 -27.81 -2.54
N ASP A 216 2.29 -27.30 -2.58
CA ASP A 216 3.43 -28.12 -3.02
C ASP A 216 4.77 -27.59 -2.48
N ARG A 217 5.04 -27.84 -1.20
CA ARG A 217 6.34 -27.49 -0.59
C ARG A 217 7.56 -28.13 -1.25
N LYS A 218 7.39 -29.03 -2.20
CA LYS A 218 8.49 -29.76 -2.87
C LYS A 218 8.69 -29.43 -4.35
N SER A 219 7.66 -29.04 -5.11
CA SER A 219 7.81 -28.80 -6.56
C SER A 219 7.81 -27.33 -6.97
N THR A 220 7.16 -26.46 -6.21
CA THR A 220 6.91 -25.08 -6.62
C THR A 220 8.04 -24.10 -6.27
N ARG A 221 8.90 -24.42 -5.28
CA ARG A 221 10.07 -23.57 -4.94
C ARG A 221 11.09 -23.43 -6.07
N LEU A 222 11.12 -24.33 -7.03
CA LEU A 222 12.05 -24.29 -8.16
C LEU A 222 11.45 -23.66 -9.44
N ASN A 223 10.11 -23.59 -9.56
CA ASN A 223 9.46 -23.11 -10.79
C ASN A 223 8.80 -21.75 -10.68
N SER A 224 8.31 -21.34 -9.51
CA SER A 224 7.59 -20.06 -9.32
C SER A 224 8.52 -18.88 -9.06
N SER A 225 9.66 -19.08 -8.40
CA SER A 225 10.55 -17.99 -8.02
C SER A 225 11.17 -17.21 -9.20
N HIS A 226 11.28 -17.81 -10.37
CA HIS A 226 11.78 -17.15 -11.57
C HIS A 226 10.69 -16.51 -12.44
N HIS A 227 9.47 -17.03 -12.44
CA HIS A 227 8.38 -16.48 -13.21
C HIS A 227 7.72 -15.27 -12.52
N ASP A 228 7.44 -15.36 -11.22
CA ASP A 228 6.68 -14.34 -10.49
C ASP A 228 7.45 -13.03 -10.29
N ILE A 229 8.77 -13.10 -10.06
CA ILE A 229 9.64 -11.91 -9.98
C ILE A 229 9.67 -11.16 -11.33
N SER A 230 9.69 -11.86 -12.43
CA SER A 230 9.70 -11.27 -13.78
C SER A 230 8.41 -10.50 -14.06
N TYR A 231 7.25 -10.96 -13.57
CA TYR A 231 5.95 -10.31 -13.81
C TYR A 231 5.71 -9.14 -12.87
N ALA A 232 6.07 -9.24 -11.60
CA ALA A 232 5.99 -8.11 -10.67
C ALA A 232 6.84 -6.91 -11.14
N VAL A 233 8.03 -7.19 -11.71
CA VAL A 233 8.93 -6.16 -12.28
C VAL A 233 8.41 -5.65 -13.64
N PHE A 234 7.71 -6.46 -14.41
CA PHE A 234 7.17 -6.06 -15.72
C PHE A 234 6.02 -5.06 -15.60
N CYS A 235 5.25 -5.10 -14.52
CA CYS A 235 4.21 -4.09 -14.25
C CYS A 235 4.77 -2.69 -13.87
N LEU A 236 6.09 -2.57 -13.66
CA LEU A 236 6.78 -1.32 -13.36
C LEU A 236 7.49 -0.70 -14.58
N LYS A 237 7.44 -1.35 -15.75
CA LYS A 237 7.90 -0.82 -17.03
C LYS A 237 6.73 -0.36 -17.90
#